data_ae66b07144e095692a6ec01f459c1a67
#
_entry.id   ae66b07144e095692a6ec01f459c1a67
#
_cell.length_a   1.000
_cell.length_b   1.000
_cell.length_c   1.000
_cell.angle_alpha   90.00
_cell.angle_beta   90.00
_cell.angle_gamma   90.00
#
_symmetry.space_group_name_H-M   'P 1'
#
loop_
_entity.id
_entity.type
_entity.pdbx_description
1 polymer ?
#
loop_
_entity_poly.entity_id
_entity_poly.type
_entity_poly.pdbx_seq_one_letter_code
_entity_poly.pdbx_strand_id
1 'polypeptide(L)'
;MKKIMFNDKYGLTEAVLSGKKTQTRRIITCPKKCNGVEVRGFNVWRRPSDGFIAEICMFDDDEFSIDGGNILPKYKVGEIVAIAQSYKDAGVQFLSEEDDEFGCYDFPAEQTHGWNNKMFVRADLMPHQIRITNIRIEKLQDISDEDCKSEGIEVSATMNRSGYPFGIPFKYFIGEDKPGCRYTTPREAYSVLIDKISGNGIWESNPYVFVYEFELVK
;
A
#
# COMPACT_ATOMS: atom_id res chain seq x y z
N MET A 1 7.38 10.46 -13.06
CA MET A 1 6.72 9.19 -12.67
C MET A 1 6.40 9.25 -11.18
N LYS A 2 5.26 8.70 -10.73
CA LYS A 2 4.93 8.56 -9.31
C LYS A 2 5.60 7.33 -8.72
N LYS A 3 5.69 7.28 -7.39
CA LYS A 3 6.17 6.10 -6.66
C LYS A 3 5.15 5.62 -5.63
N ILE A 4 5.20 4.31 -5.34
CA ILE A 4 4.42 3.65 -4.30
C ILE A 4 5.37 2.98 -3.30
N MET A 5 5.02 3.05 -2.02
CA MET A 5 5.80 2.43 -0.94
C MET A 5 5.02 1.29 -0.34
N PHE A 6 5.69 0.16 -0.14
CA PHE A 6 5.21 -0.97 0.64
C PHE A 6 6.03 -1.10 1.93
N ASN A 7 5.52 -1.76 2.93
CA ASN A 7 6.18 -1.85 4.23
C ASN A 7 7.17 -3.04 4.26
N ASP A 8 8.48 -2.74 4.34
CA ASP A 8 9.54 -3.77 4.32
C ASP A 8 9.57 -4.60 5.60
N LYS A 9 9.21 -4.00 6.74
CA LYS A 9 9.17 -4.70 8.04
C LYS A 9 8.26 -5.95 8.00
N TYR A 10 7.26 -5.93 7.13
CA TYR A 10 6.32 -7.03 6.94
C TYR A 10 6.50 -7.75 5.60
N GLY A 11 7.64 -7.58 4.94
CA GLY A 11 7.97 -8.26 3.70
C GLY A 11 7.10 -7.87 2.49
N LEU A 12 6.35 -6.76 2.58
CA LEU A 12 5.37 -6.43 1.54
C LEU A 12 6.01 -5.96 0.23
N THR A 13 7.19 -5.35 0.27
CA THR A 13 7.92 -5.02 -0.95
C THR A 13 8.35 -6.30 -1.67
N GLU A 14 8.91 -7.26 -0.95
CA GLU A 14 9.31 -8.56 -1.50
C GLU A 14 8.11 -9.34 -2.04
N ALA A 15 6.97 -9.29 -1.34
CA ALA A 15 5.73 -9.91 -1.79
C ALA A 15 5.24 -9.34 -3.14
N VAL A 16 5.44 -8.03 -3.39
CA VAL A 16 5.16 -7.41 -4.70
C VAL A 16 6.16 -7.90 -5.75
N LEU A 17 7.45 -7.87 -5.45
CA LEU A 17 8.51 -8.27 -6.39
C LEU A 17 8.42 -9.75 -6.78
N SER A 18 7.96 -10.60 -5.87
CA SER A 18 7.69 -12.02 -6.13
C SER A 18 6.32 -12.32 -6.75
N GLY A 19 5.50 -11.28 -7.00
CA GLY A 19 4.16 -11.43 -7.59
C GLY A 19 3.09 -12.00 -6.64
N LYS A 20 3.40 -12.20 -5.37
CA LYS A 20 2.44 -12.68 -4.36
C LYS A 20 1.44 -11.61 -3.95
N LYS A 21 1.90 -10.36 -3.87
CA LYS A 21 1.05 -9.20 -3.56
C LYS A 21 0.71 -8.45 -4.84
N THR A 22 -0.58 -8.45 -5.18
CA THR A 22 -1.13 -7.83 -6.41
C THR A 22 -2.17 -6.76 -6.13
N GLN A 23 -2.46 -6.51 -4.86
CA GLN A 23 -3.38 -5.47 -4.42
C GLN A 23 -2.80 -4.64 -3.27
N THR A 24 -3.29 -3.42 -3.12
CA THR A 24 -3.02 -2.61 -1.92
C THR A 24 -4.18 -1.69 -1.61
N ARG A 25 -4.57 -1.67 -0.33
CA ARG A 25 -5.59 -0.77 0.20
C ARG A 25 -4.95 0.46 0.80
N ARG A 26 -5.53 1.63 0.50
CA ARG A 26 -5.11 2.93 1.03
C ARG A 26 -6.31 3.63 1.64
N ILE A 27 -6.22 3.96 2.92
CA ILE A 27 -7.28 4.64 3.66
C ILE A 27 -7.59 5.97 3.00
N ILE A 28 -8.87 6.25 2.83
CA ILE A 28 -9.36 7.53 2.33
C ILE A 28 -9.37 8.51 3.49
N THR A 29 -8.61 9.58 3.34
CA THR A 29 -8.52 10.65 4.34
C THR A 29 -9.01 11.96 3.75
N CYS A 30 -9.77 12.72 4.54
CA CYS A 30 -10.16 14.07 4.19
C CYS A 30 -9.01 15.05 4.42
N PRO A 31 -8.77 16.00 3.53
CA PRO A 31 -7.97 17.17 3.84
C PRO A 31 -8.69 18.03 4.89
N LYS A 32 -7.93 18.82 5.64
CA LYS A 32 -8.53 19.75 6.62
C LYS A 32 -9.27 20.92 5.97
N LYS A 33 -8.83 21.32 4.78
CA LYS A 33 -9.42 22.43 4.01
C LYS A 33 -9.46 22.07 2.52
N CYS A 34 -10.51 22.52 1.85
CA CYS A 34 -10.69 22.43 0.41
C CYS A 34 -11.27 23.75 -0.10
N ASN A 35 -10.63 24.36 -1.12
CA ASN A 35 -11.07 25.65 -1.68
C ASN A 35 -11.30 26.77 -0.65
N GLY A 36 -10.50 26.80 0.43
CA GLY A 36 -10.60 27.77 1.52
C GLY A 36 -11.65 27.44 2.59
N VAL A 37 -12.51 26.45 2.37
CA VAL A 37 -13.53 25.96 3.31
C VAL A 37 -12.97 24.85 4.19
N GLU A 38 -13.33 24.80 5.46
CA GLU A 38 -13.00 23.69 6.36
C GLU A 38 -13.81 22.45 6.00
N VAL A 39 -13.14 21.29 5.92
CA VAL A 39 -13.78 20.03 5.58
C VAL A 39 -14.17 19.31 6.85
N ARG A 40 -15.46 19.06 7.05
CA ARG A 40 -16.01 18.29 8.17
C ARG A 40 -15.90 16.79 7.95
N GLY A 41 -16.12 16.35 6.70
CA GLY A 41 -16.12 14.94 6.34
C GLY A 41 -16.32 14.71 4.85
N PHE A 42 -16.69 13.49 4.50
CA PHE A 42 -17.01 13.14 3.12
C PHE A 42 -18.20 12.18 3.07
N ASN A 43 -18.99 12.32 2.00
CA ASN A 43 -20.06 11.40 1.63
C ASN A 43 -19.64 10.55 0.44
N VAL A 44 -20.01 9.28 0.46
CA VAL A 44 -19.78 8.34 -0.64
C VAL A 44 -21.07 8.22 -1.41
N TRP A 45 -21.08 8.76 -2.63
CA TRP A 45 -22.23 8.66 -3.51
C TRP A 45 -22.15 7.40 -4.36
N ARG A 46 -23.20 6.58 -4.30
CA ARG A 46 -23.33 5.34 -5.07
C ARG A 46 -24.34 5.55 -6.20
N ARG A 47 -24.00 5.05 -7.39
CA ARG A 47 -24.94 5.05 -8.51
C ARG A 47 -26.13 4.14 -8.19
N PRO A 48 -27.36 4.62 -8.39
CA PRO A 48 -28.56 3.81 -8.13
C PRO A 48 -28.67 2.56 -9.02
N SER A 49 -28.07 2.59 -10.22
CA SER A 49 -28.21 1.52 -11.23
C SER A 49 -27.45 0.24 -10.89
N ASP A 50 -26.28 0.36 -10.25
CA ASP A 50 -25.37 -0.78 -10.02
C ASP A 50 -24.74 -0.77 -8.62
N GLY A 51 -25.03 0.24 -7.80
CA GLY A 51 -24.47 0.40 -6.46
C GLY A 51 -22.99 0.76 -6.42
N PHE A 52 -22.34 0.94 -7.58
CA PHE A 52 -20.95 1.35 -7.63
C PHE A 52 -20.75 2.76 -7.04
N ILE A 53 -19.64 2.95 -6.33
CA ILE A 53 -19.26 4.25 -5.81
C ILE A 53 -18.83 5.11 -7.00
N ALA A 54 -19.62 6.15 -7.26
CA ALA A 54 -19.39 7.06 -8.36
C ALA A 54 -18.51 8.23 -7.93
N GLU A 55 -18.65 8.67 -6.69
CA GLU A 55 -18.02 9.89 -6.22
C GLU A 55 -17.82 9.90 -4.70
N ILE A 56 -16.79 10.59 -4.24
CA ILE A 56 -16.56 10.88 -2.83
C ILE A 56 -16.51 12.40 -2.69
N CYS A 57 -17.62 12.98 -2.24
CA CYS A 57 -17.77 14.42 -2.09
C CYS A 57 -17.45 14.85 -0.68
N MET A 58 -16.67 15.90 -0.52
CA MET A 58 -16.41 16.53 0.78
C MET A 58 -17.53 17.49 1.15
N PHE A 59 -17.79 17.64 2.46
CA PHE A 59 -18.80 18.56 2.99
C PHE A 59 -18.23 19.40 4.14
N ASP A 60 -18.85 20.57 4.35
CA ASP A 60 -18.52 21.53 5.39
C ASP A 60 -19.29 21.27 6.70
N ASP A 61 -19.19 22.17 7.68
CA ASP A 61 -19.87 22.06 8.97
C ASP A 61 -21.40 22.19 8.87
N ASP A 62 -21.91 22.81 7.83
CA ASP A 62 -23.36 22.96 7.55
C ASP A 62 -23.88 21.78 6.69
N GLU A 63 -23.06 20.75 6.46
CA GLU A 63 -23.34 19.55 5.65
C GLU A 63 -23.58 19.86 4.15
N PHE A 64 -23.14 21.02 3.66
CA PHE A 64 -23.17 21.33 2.23
C PHE A 64 -21.95 20.74 1.51
N SER A 65 -22.18 20.18 0.33
CA SER A 65 -21.09 19.72 -0.53
C SER A 65 -20.21 20.90 -0.94
N ILE A 66 -18.90 20.74 -0.76
CA ILE A 66 -17.93 21.75 -1.18
C ILE A 66 -17.74 21.66 -2.69
N ASP A 67 -18.00 22.74 -3.40
CA ASP A 67 -17.86 22.80 -4.87
C ASP A 67 -16.47 22.41 -5.32
N GLY A 68 -16.40 21.40 -6.22
CA GLY A 68 -15.16 20.83 -6.71
C GLY A 68 -14.38 20.04 -5.66
N GLY A 69 -14.95 19.78 -4.49
CA GLY A 69 -14.35 19.07 -3.37
C GLY A 69 -14.52 17.55 -3.45
N ASN A 70 -13.82 16.89 -4.39
CA ASN A 70 -13.85 15.44 -4.53
C ASN A 70 -12.54 14.80 -4.09
N ILE A 71 -12.65 13.67 -3.39
CA ILE A 71 -11.48 12.85 -3.04
C ILE A 71 -11.21 11.87 -4.17
N LEU A 72 -10.09 12.09 -4.87
CA LEU A 72 -9.69 11.29 -6.01
C LEU A 72 -8.58 10.29 -5.61
N PRO A 73 -8.52 9.12 -6.27
CA PRO A 73 -7.43 8.19 -6.09
C PRO A 73 -6.09 8.80 -6.55
N LYS A 74 -5.03 8.50 -5.82
CA LYS A 74 -3.68 9.00 -6.11
C LYS A 74 -3.14 8.52 -7.45
N TYR A 75 -3.48 7.31 -7.84
CA TYR A 75 -3.05 6.67 -9.09
C TYR A 75 -4.25 6.50 -10.03
N LYS A 76 -3.97 6.30 -11.31
CA LYS A 76 -4.99 6.07 -12.36
C LYS A 76 -4.84 4.67 -12.94
N VAL A 77 -5.93 4.12 -13.45
CA VAL A 77 -5.90 2.85 -14.22
C VAL A 77 -4.99 3.05 -15.45
N GLY A 78 -4.12 2.07 -15.69
CA GLY A 78 -3.09 2.12 -16.74
C GLY A 78 -1.81 2.88 -16.34
N GLU A 79 -1.79 3.59 -15.22
CA GLU A 79 -0.60 4.34 -14.78
C GLU A 79 0.52 3.38 -14.34
N ILE A 80 1.74 3.65 -14.82
CA ILE A 80 2.95 2.95 -14.37
C ILE A 80 3.53 3.72 -13.19
N VAL A 81 3.80 3.00 -12.10
CA VAL A 81 4.24 3.53 -10.83
C VAL A 81 5.49 2.79 -10.36
N ALA A 82 6.52 3.52 -9.97
CA ALA A 82 7.75 2.93 -9.45
C ALA A 82 7.55 2.36 -8.05
N ILE A 83 8.10 1.17 -7.78
CA ILE A 83 8.17 0.60 -6.43
C ILE A 83 9.33 1.28 -5.71
N ALA A 84 9.03 2.03 -4.66
CA ALA A 84 10.06 2.70 -3.88
C ALA A 84 10.84 1.69 -3.04
N GLN A 85 12.12 1.57 -3.32
CA GLN A 85 13.12 0.84 -2.52
C GLN A 85 14.20 1.83 -2.08
N SER A 86 14.95 1.55 -1.03
CA SER A 86 16.14 2.35 -0.73
C SER A 86 17.14 2.21 -1.90
N TYR A 87 17.97 3.19 -2.12
CA TYR A 87 18.98 3.08 -3.20
C TYR A 87 19.90 1.89 -3.00
N LYS A 88 20.22 1.59 -1.75
CA LYS A 88 21.00 0.42 -1.36
C LYS A 88 20.30 -0.88 -1.78
N ASP A 89 19.01 -1.04 -1.46
CA ASP A 89 18.24 -2.25 -1.79
C ASP A 89 17.92 -2.35 -3.28
N ALA A 90 17.79 -1.20 -3.95
CA ALA A 90 17.57 -1.10 -5.38
C ALA A 90 18.83 -1.36 -6.21
N GLY A 91 20.01 -1.45 -5.58
CA GLY A 91 21.28 -1.60 -6.26
C GLY A 91 21.68 -0.40 -7.11
N VAL A 92 21.16 0.79 -6.79
CA VAL A 92 21.50 2.03 -7.51
C VAL A 92 22.95 2.39 -7.21
N GLN A 93 23.78 2.37 -8.24
CA GLN A 93 25.14 2.89 -8.17
C GLN A 93 25.11 4.36 -8.53
N PHE A 94 25.58 5.22 -7.64
CA PHE A 94 25.93 6.58 -7.99
C PHE A 94 27.32 6.48 -8.60
N LEU A 95 27.42 6.70 -9.91
CA LEU A 95 28.72 6.82 -10.56
C LEU A 95 29.44 8.00 -9.93
N SER A 96 30.60 7.77 -9.34
CA SER A 96 31.57 8.82 -9.12
C SER A 96 31.96 9.31 -10.51
N GLU A 97 31.65 10.54 -10.85
CA GLU A 97 32.18 11.17 -12.06
C GLU A 97 33.67 11.39 -11.84
N GLU A 98 34.47 10.39 -12.20
CA GLU A 98 35.92 10.46 -12.11
C GLU A 98 36.54 11.45 -13.12
N ASP A 99 35.78 12.12 -13.97
CA ASP A 99 36.30 12.92 -15.07
C ASP A 99 35.52 14.21 -15.35
N ASP A 100 35.34 15.11 -14.39
CA ASP A 100 35.18 16.48 -14.79
C ASP A 100 36.22 17.40 -14.14
N GLU A 101 36.80 18.24 -14.97
CA GLU A 101 37.87 19.22 -14.67
C GLU A 101 37.52 20.22 -13.54
N PHE A 102 36.36 20.10 -12.89
CA PHE A 102 35.83 21.03 -11.90
C PHE A 102 35.73 20.47 -10.47
N GLY A 103 36.27 19.29 -10.17
CA GLY A 103 36.43 18.83 -8.80
C GLY A 103 35.11 18.73 -8.01
N CYS A 104 34.11 18.06 -8.56
CA CYS A 104 32.90 17.73 -7.83
C CYS A 104 33.23 16.82 -6.67
N TYR A 105 32.91 17.24 -5.45
CA TYR A 105 33.11 16.47 -4.26
C TYR A 105 32.23 15.20 -4.33
N ASP A 106 32.86 14.03 -4.42
CA ASP A 106 32.21 12.73 -4.22
C ASP A 106 31.58 12.69 -2.85
N PHE A 107 30.26 12.87 -2.80
CA PHE A 107 29.54 12.47 -1.60
C PHE A 107 29.49 10.94 -1.59
N PRO A 108 29.99 10.27 -0.53
CA PRO A 108 29.84 8.83 -0.42
C PRO A 108 28.37 8.48 -0.63
N ALA A 109 28.08 7.44 -1.42
CA ALA A 109 26.71 6.99 -1.71
C ALA A 109 25.87 6.84 -0.42
N GLU A 110 26.51 6.47 0.68
CA GLU A 110 25.93 6.30 2.01
C GLU A 110 25.39 7.60 2.62
N GLN A 111 25.86 8.77 2.19
CA GLN A 111 25.38 10.09 2.65
C GLN A 111 24.24 10.63 1.77
N THR A 112 23.92 9.98 0.67
CA THR A 112 22.85 10.40 -0.21
C THR A 112 21.49 10.20 0.45
N HIS A 113 20.66 11.23 0.44
CA HIS A 113 19.26 11.09 0.84
C HIS A 113 18.59 9.99 0.02
N GLY A 114 18.04 8.97 0.70
CA GLY A 114 17.45 7.81 0.03
C GLY A 114 18.31 6.54 0.06
N TRP A 115 19.61 6.64 0.48
CA TRP A 115 20.46 5.44 0.56
C TRP A 115 19.86 4.35 1.43
N ASN A 116 19.43 4.69 2.65
CA ASN A 116 18.75 3.77 3.59
C ASN A 116 17.25 4.07 3.76
N ASN A 117 16.72 5.10 3.11
CA ASN A 117 15.33 5.53 3.32
C ASN A 117 14.60 5.76 1.99
N LYS A 118 13.74 4.82 1.63
CA LYS A 118 12.95 4.85 0.40
C LYS A 118 11.97 6.03 0.27
N MET A 119 11.74 6.78 1.34
CA MET A 119 10.91 7.99 1.26
C MET A 119 11.54 9.05 0.37
N PHE A 120 12.85 9.15 0.32
CA PHE A 120 13.59 10.19 -0.39
C PHE A 120 14.12 9.76 -1.77
N VAL A 121 13.82 8.54 -2.21
CA VAL A 121 14.29 8.06 -3.52
C VAL A 121 13.56 8.72 -4.68
N ARG A 122 14.23 8.86 -5.80
CA ARG A 122 13.66 9.29 -7.08
C ARG A 122 13.00 8.11 -7.78
N ALA A 123 11.80 8.32 -8.30
CA ALA A 123 11.01 7.28 -8.95
C ALA A 123 11.65 6.75 -10.25
N ASP A 124 12.34 7.64 -10.98
CA ASP A 124 13.01 7.32 -12.24
C ASP A 124 14.26 6.44 -12.10
N LEU A 125 14.83 6.36 -10.89
CA LEU A 125 15.96 5.51 -10.56
C LEU A 125 15.53 4.12 -10.03
N MET A 126 14.24 3.88 -9.83
CA MET A 126 13.78 2.60 -9.28
C MET A 126 13.71 1.54 -10.37
N PRO A 127 14.33 0.35 -10.12
CA PRO A 127 14.40 -0.71 -11.11
C PRO A 127 13.05 -1.40 -11.36
N HIS A 128 12.17 -1.40 -10.37
CA HIS A 128 10.92 -2.14 -10.43
C HIS A 128 9.70 -1.22 -10.51
N GLN A 129 8.73 -1.62 -11.32
CA GLN A 129 7.54 -0.85 -11.62
C GLN A 129 6.30 -1.76 -11.62
N ILE A 130 5.17 -1.19 -11.23
CA ILE A 130 3.86 -1.82 -11.36
C ILE A 130 2.97 -0.99 -12.29
N ARG A 131 2.04 -1.66 -12.96
CA ARG A 131 0.93 -1.03 -13.67
C ARG A 131 -0.33 -1.18 -12.86
N ILE A 132 -1.03 -0.09 -12.63
CA ILE A 132 -2.35 -0.12 -11.98
C ILE A 132 -3.37 -0.66 -12.99
N THR A 133 -3.96 -1.80 -12.68
CA THR A 133 -4.93 -2.48 -13.57
C THR A 133 -6.36 -2.13 -13.24
N ASN A 134 -6.66 -1.91 -11.96
CA ASN A 134 -8.01 -1.56 -11.50
C ASN A 134 -7.97 -0.69 -10.24
N ILE A 135 -9.02 0.08 -10.02
CA ILE A 135 -9.22 0.89 -8.82
C ILE A 135 -10.68 0.77 -8.41
N ARG A 136 -10.91 0.37 -7.16
CA ARG A 136 -12.25 0.33 -6.56
C ARG A 136 -12.24 0.96 -5.18
N ILE A 137 -13.42 1.27 -4.67
CA ILE A 137 -13.61 1.82 -3.34
C ILE A 137 -14.54 0.89 -2.58
N GLU A 138 -14.15 0.54 -1.37
CA GLU A 138 -14.93 -0.34 -0.50
C GLU A 138 -14.69 0.00 0.97
N LYS A 139 -15.47 -0.56 1.87
CA LYS A 139 -15.14 -0.55 3.29
C LYS A 139 -13.98 -1.49 3.55
N LEU A 140 -13.09 -1.13 4.47
CA LEU A 140 -11.91 -1.94 4.79
C LEU A 140 -12.27 -3.37 5.15
N GLN A 141 -13.36 -3.58 5.89
CA GLN A 141 -13.81 -4.89 6.31
C GLN A 141 -14.58 -5.68 5.25
N ASP A 142 -14.88 -5.10 4.08
CA ASP A 142 -15.51 -5.83 2.97
C ASP A 142 -14.48 -6.70 2.20
N ILE A 143 -13.23 -6.70 2.63
CA ILE A 143 -12.15 -7.50 2.03
C ILE A 143 -12.48 -9.00 2.06
N SER A 144 -12.32 -9.69 0.92
CA SER A 144 -12.45 -11.15 0.81
C SER A 144 -11.19 -11.88 1.31
N ASP A 145 -11.30 -13.18 1.54
CA ASP A 145 -10.15 -14.02 1.90
C ASP A 145 -9.10 -14.09 0.77
N GLU A 146 -9.56 -14.07 -0.48
CA GLU A 146 -8.71 -14.03 -1.68
C GLU A 146 -7.96 -12.70 -1.75
N ASP A 147 -8.66 -11.60 -1.49
CA ASP A 147 -8.05 -10.29 -1.46
C ASP A 147 -7.02 -10.15 -0.33
N CYS A 148 -7.26 -10.76 0.84
CA CYS A 148 -6.27 -10.80 1.90
C CYS A 148 -4.96 -11.46 1.44
N LYS A 149 -5.05 -12.54 0.68
CA LYS A 149 -3.86 -13.20 0.09
C LYS A 149 -3.20 -12.28 -0.94
N SER A 150 -3.98 -11.62 -1.77
CA SER A 150 -3.49 -10.64 -2.75
C SER A 150 -2.86 -9.40 -2.11
N GLU A 151 -3.18 -9.12 -0.83
CA GLU A 151 -2.51 -8.10 0.00
C GLU A 151 -1.17 -8.57 0.59
N GLY A 152 -0.80 -9.85 0.42
CA GLY A 152 0.46 -10.41 0.88
C GLY A 152 0.35 -11.27 2.14
N ILE A 153 -0.86 -11.71 2.50
CA ILE A 153 -1.03 -12.72 3.56
C ILE A 153 -0.66 -14.08 3.00
N GLU A 154 0.33 -14.73 3.61
CA GLU A 154 0.86 -16.00 3.15
C GLU A 154 0.28 -17.20 3.92
N VAL A 155 0.34 -18.38 3.28
CA VAL A 155 -0.07 -19.66 3.86
C VAL A 155 1.17 -20.44 4.25
N SER A 156 1.25 -20.90 5.51
CA SER A 156 2.36 -21.74 5.98
C SER A 156 2.40 -23.09 5.27
N ALA A 157 3.53 -23.40 4.64
CA ALA A 157 3.76 -24.69 4.01
C ALA A 157 4.02 -25.81 5.04
N THR A 158 4.36 -25.49 6.28
CA THR A 158 4.76 -26.46 7.30
C THR A 158 3.59 -27.23 7.94
N MET A 159 2.37 -26.80 7.69
CA MET A 159 1.17 -27.41 8.28
C MET A 159 0.83 -28.81 7.76
N ASN A 160 1.39 -29.25 6.65
CA ASN A 160 1.12 -30.59 6.10
C ASN A 160 1.95 -31.70 6.77
N ARG A 161 2.87 -31.37 7.69
CA ARG A 161 3.80 -32.35 8.29
C ARG A 161 3.59 -32.65 9.78
N SER A 162 2.82 -31.88 10.52
CA SER A 162 2.63 -32.10 11.95
C SER A 162 1.15 -32.06 12.26
N GLY A 163 0.53 -33.24 12.35
CA GLY A 163 -0.81 -33.39 12.85
C GLY A 163 -0.93 -32.80 14.25
N TYR A 164 -1.55 -31.65 14.37
CA TYR A 164 -2.11 -31.21 15.63
C TYR A 164 -3.40 -31.99 15.84
N PRO A 165 -3.48 -32.86 16.83
CA PRO A 165 -4.66 -33.74 17.03
C PRO A 165 -5.90 -32.99 17.50
N PHE A 166 -5.78 -31.75 17.95
CA PHE A 166 -6.89 -30.91 18.44
C PHE A 166 -6.62 -29.42 18.13
N GLY A 167 -7.32 -28.86 17.15
CA GLY A 167 -7.33 -27.41 16.98
C GLY A 167 -7.45 -26.96 15.53
N ILE A 168 -8.03 -25.78 15.37
CA ILE A 168 -8.07 -25.06 14.10
C ILE A 168 -6.62 -24.74 13.70
N PRO A 169 -6.15 -25.13 12.53
CA PRO A 169 -4.77 -24.93 12.15
C PRO A 169 -4.51 -23.43 11.92
N PHE A 170 -3.61 -22.84 12.69
CA PHE A 170 -3.05 -21.51 12.41
C PHE A 170 -2.18 -21.62 11.17
N LYS A 171 -2.68 -21.18 10.01
CA LYS A 171 -2.05 -21.40 8.71
C LYS A 171 -1.59 -20.12 8.03
N TYR A 172 -2.11 -18.96 8.42
CA TYR A 172 -1.85 -17.70 7.76
C TYR A 172 -0.85 -16.87 8.56
N PHE A 173 0.06 -16.18 7.87
CA PHE A 173 1.08 -15.36 8.51
C PHE A 173 1.39 -14.11 7.68
N ILE A 174 2.14 -13.18 8.28
CA ILE A 174 2.55 -11.91 7.72
C ILE A 174 4.08 -11.85 7.75
N GLY A 175 4.69 -11.72 6.58
CA GLY A 175 6.15 -11.64 6.45
C GLY A 175 6.82 -12.98 6.78
N GLU A 176 7.39 -13.13 7.98
CA GLU A 176 8.07 -14.36 8.36
C GLU A 176 7.15 -15.37 9.05
N ASP A 177 7.21 -16.63 8.61
CA ASP A 177 6.48 -17.75 9.23
C ASP A 177 7.14 -18.18 10.55
N LYS A 178 6.73 -17.54 11.65
CA LYS A 178 7.24 -17.80 13.00
C LYS A 178 6.15 -18.33 13.92
N PRO A 179 6.50 -19.20 14.90
CA PRO A 179 5.57 -19.57 15.97
C PRO A 179 5.05 -18.33 16.71
N GLY A 180 3.72 -18.28 16.96
CA GLY A 180 3.07 -17.15 17.60
C GLY A 180 2.70 -15.97 16.68
N CYS A 181 3.08 -16.03 15.39
CA CYS A 181 2.71 -15.04 14.37
C CYS A 181 1.75 -15.64 13.32
N ARG A 182 1.03 -16.68 13.66
CA ARG A 182 0.11 -17.37 12.75
C ARG A 182 -1.34 -17.14 13.15
N TYR A 183 -2.20 -17.06 12.17
CA TYR A 183 -3.61 -16.75 12.30
C TYR A 183 -4.48 -17.87 11.72
N THR A 184 -5.73 -17.95 12.15
CA THR A 184 -6.67 -18.99 11.70
C THR A 184 -7.26 -18.69 10.34
N THR A 185 -7.47 -17.42 10.03
CA THR A 185 -8.04 -16.96 8.76
C THR A 185 -7.17 -15.88 8.13
N PRO A 186 -7.22 -15.72 6.77
CA PRO A 186 -6.50 -14.63 6.11
C PRO A 186 -6.98 -13.25 6.59
N ARG A 187 -8.28 -13.12 6.86
CA ARG A 187 -8.90 -11.89 7.35
C ARG A 187 -8.40 -11.49 8.74
N GLU A 188 -8.24 -12.47 9.66
CA GLU A 188 -7.62 -12.22 10.97
C GLU A 188 -6.16 -11.74 10.82
N ALA A 189 -5.37 -12.40 9.97
CA ALA A 189 -4.00 -11.97 9.68
C ALA A 189 -3.97 -10.55 9.10
N TYR A 190 -4.87 -10.25 8.16
CA TYR A 190 -4.93 -8.94 7.53
C TYR A 190 -5.36 -7.83 8.51
N SER A 191 -6.31 -8.10 9.41
CA SER A 191 -6.74 -7.13 10.43
C SER A 191 -5.59 -6.69 11.32
N VAL A 192 -4.75 -7.63 11.74
CA VAL A 192 -3.54 -7.33 12.52
C VAL A 192 -2.50 -6.58 11.68
N LEU A 193 -2.34 -6.94 10.41
CA LEU A 193 -1.42 -6.26 9.50
C LEU A 193 -1.79 -4.78 9.32
N ILE A 194 -3.07 -4.51 9.03
CA ILE A 194 -3.50 -3.14 8.75
C ILE A 194 -3.37 -2.24 9.99
N ASP A 195 -3.67 -2.74 11.17
CA ASP A 195 -3.48 -2.02 12.41
C ASP A 195 -2.01 -1.73 12.70
N LYS A 196 -1.12 -2.66 12.40
CA LYS A 196 0.34 -2.44 12.54
C LYS A 196 0.91 -1.42 11.53
N ILE A 197 0.32 -1.30 10.34
CA ILE A 197 0.80 -0.39 9.30
C ILE A 197 0.17 0.99 9.42
N SER A 198 -1.12 1.05 9.71
CA SER A 198 -1.92 2.27 9.60
C SER A 198 -2.31 2.86 10.96
N GLY A 199 -2.09 2.12 12.04
CA GLY A 199 -2.40 2.53 13.42
C GLY A 199 -3.43 1.61 14.07
N ASN A 200 -3.31 1.46 15.39
CA ASN A 200 -4.22 0.62 16.18
C ASN A 200 -5.67 1.10 16.07
N GLY A 201 -6.61 0.17 15.89
CA GLY A 201 -8.03 0.45 15.81
C GLY A 201 -8.53 0.86 14.41
N ILE A 202 -7.66 0.89 13.43
CA ILE A 202 -8.06 1.17 12.04
C ILE A 202 -8.98 0.09 11.51
N TRP A 203 -8.71 -1.17 11.81
CA TRP A 203 -9.59 -2.26 11.43
C TRP A 203 -11.00 -2.08 12.00
N GLU A 204 -11.12 -1.79 13.29
CA GLU A 204 -12.41 -1.59 13.96
C GLU A 204 -13.17 -0.35 13.46
N SER A 205 -12.46 0.72 13.12
CA SER A 205 -13.08 1.93 12.57
C SER A 205 -13.67 1.73 11.18
N ASN A 206 -13.28 0.64 10.50
CA ASN A 206 -13.78 0.24 9.18
C ASN A 206 -13.90 1.40 8.17
N PRO A 207 -12.81 2.14 7.89
CA PRO A 207 -12.86 3.28 6.99
C PRO A 207 -13.07 2.85 5.54
N TYR A 208 -13.47 3.79 4.69
CA TYR A 208 -13.39 3.59 3.25
C TYR A 208 -11.93 3.59 2.79
N VAL A 209 -11.63 2.73 1.80
CA VAL A 209 -10.30 2.57 1.21
C VAL A 209 -10.36 2.63 -0.32
N PHE A 210 -9.32 3.17 -0.93
CA PHE A 210 -9.00 2.89 -2.33
C PHE A 210 -8.27 1.55 -2.40
N VAL A 211 -8.81 0.61 -3.16
CA VAL A 211 -8.16 -0.64 -3.52
C VAL A 211 -7.52 -0.47 -4.87
N TYR A 212 -6.21 -0.59 -4.93
CA TYR A 212 -5.44 -0.60 -6.18
C TYR A 212 -5.04 -2.03 -6.50
N GLU A 213 -5.51 -2.53 -7.62
CA GLU A 213 -5.00 -3.77 -8.21
C GLU A 213 -3.89 -3.42 -9.18
N PHE A 214 -2.87 -4.25 -9.24
CA PHE A 214 -1.72 -3.99 -10.07
C PHE A 214 -1.00 -5.26 -10.50
N GLU A 215 -0.22 -5.15 -11.56
CA GLU A 215 0.70 -6.16 -12.06
C GLU A 215 2.13 -5.63 -12.06
N LEU A 216 3.11 -6.49 -11.83
CA LEU A 216 4.52 -6.16 -11.98
C LEU A 216 4.84 -6.04 -13.47
N VAL A 217 5.47 -4.94 -13.87
CA VAL A 217 5.80 -4.67 -15.29
C VAL A 217 7.29 -4.92 -15.55
N LYS A 218 8.14 -4.59 -14.55
CA LYS A 218 9.58 -4.69 -14.65
C LYS A 218 10.20 -4.91 -13.28
#